data_18384f9514da6c0248eafb4f10d8e3ae
#
_entry.id   18384f9514da6c0248eafb4f10d8e3ae
#
_cell.length_a   1.000
_cell.length_b   1.000
_cell.length_c   1.000
_cell.angle_alpha   90.00
_cell.angle_beta   90.00
_cell.angle_gamma   90.00
#
_symmetry.space_group_name_H-M   'P 1'
#
loop_
_entity.id
_entity.type
_entity.pdbx_description
1 polymer ?
#
loop_
_entity_poly.entity_id
_entity_poly.type
_entity_poly.pdbx_seq_one_letter_code
_entity_poly.pdbx_strand_id
1 'polypeptide(L)'
;MGTSNWQNISYNIELVRKLDPDSILDVGVGFGRWGILFREFLEIWDNGRYDGNWQRVIDGIEIFPGYIKDYHRYFYNEIFLENALDHLQNSEKKYDLIHFGDVIEHFTKVDGTRLIELALQKGKYVLINIPIGRYWAQDGTEDNPFEEHKSVWYNNDFTKFRYHKIKTFY
;
A
#
# COMPACT_ATOMS: atom_id res chain seq x y z
N MET A 1 -0.38 -8.38 12.26
CA MET A 1 0.81 -9.02 11.63
C MET A 1 1.13 -8.22 10.37
N GLY A 2 2.22 -7.44 10.36
CA GLY A 2 2.56 -6.47 9.29
C GLY A 2 2.88 -7.09 7.93
N THR A 3 1.99 -7.91 7.38
CA THR A 3 2.14 -8.54 6.08
C THR A 3 0.79 -8.87 5.44
N SER A 4 0.68 -8.59 4.14
CA SER A 4 -0.53 -8.77 3.34
C SER A 4 -0.79 -10.24 2.94
N ASN A 5 -2.02 -10.52 2.47
CA ASN A 5 -2.35 -11.80 1.86
C ASN A 5 -1.43 -12.09 0.66
N TRP A 6 -0.95 -13.32 0.58
CA TRP A 6 -0.03 -13.75 -0.48
C TRP A 6 -0.73 -14.09 -1.82
N GLN A 7 -2.01 -14.43 -1.79
CA GLN A 7 -2.76 -14.93 -2.95
C GLN A 7 -2.91 -13.89 -4.07
N ASN A 8 -2.82 -12.60 -3.74
CA ASN A 8 -2.96 -11.50 -4.69
C ASN A 8 -1.63 -11.04 -5.31
N ILE A 9 -0.48 -11.58 -4.86
CA ILE A 9 0.86 -11.07 -5.25
C ILE A 9 1.06 -11.08 -6.76
N SER A 10 0.89 -12.24 -7.41
CA SER A 10 1.15 -12.37 -8.84
C SER A 10 0.28 -11.45 -9.68
N TYR A 11 -0.98 -11.31 -9.29
CA TYR A 11 -1.92 -10.44 -9.97
C TYR A 11 -1.55 -8.95 -9.81
N ASN A 12 -1.18 -8.53 -8.61
CA ASN A 12 -0.76 -7.17 -8.35
C ASN A 12 0.54 -6.82 -9.10
N ILE A 13 1.51 -7.73 -9.10
CA ILE A 13 2.74 -7.55 -9.87
C ILE A 13 2.45 -7.43 -11.37
N GLU A 14 1.57 -8.26 -11.92
CA GLU A 14 1.15 -8.14 -13.33
C GLU A 14 0.52 -6.77 -13.61
N LEU A 15 -0.35 -6.27 -12.72
CA LEU A 15 -0.94 -4.94 -12.87
C LEU A 15 0.10 -3.83 -12.79
N VAL A 16 0.96 -3.87 -11.78
CA VAL A 16 1.98 -2.83 -11.56
C VAL A 16 2.98 -2.78 -12.72
N ARG A 17 3.41 -3.93 -13.25
CA ARG A 17 4.25 -3.99 -14.45
C ARG A 17 3.56 -3.40 -15.68
N LYS A 18 2.26 -3.61 -15.85
CA LYS A 18 1.46 -3.00 -16.94
C LYS A 18 1.28 -1.50 -16.79
N LEU A 19 1.21 -1.00 -15.57
CA LEU A 19 1.10 0.43 -15.28
C LEU A 19 2.42 1.15 -15.45
N ASP A 20 3.52 0.44 -15.24
CA ASP A 20 4.91 0.89 -15.37
C ASP A 20 5.17 2.24 -14.65
N PRO A 21 4.88 2.36 -13.35
CA PRO A 21 4.96 3.62 -12.63
C PRO A 21 6.41 4.02 -12.36
N ASP A 22 6.76 5.29 -12.59
CA ASP A 22 8.06 5.86 -12.22
C ASP A 22 8.13 6.24 -10.72
N SER A 23 6.96 6.47 -10.11
CA SER A 23 6.86 6.83 -8.70
C SER A 23 5.73 6.07 -8.01
N ILE A 24 6.05 5.49 -6.85
CA ILE A 24 5.13 4.67 -6.05
C ILE A 24 5.15 5.17 -4.61
N LEU A 25 3.97 5.29 -4.01
CA LEU A 25 3.80 5.42 -2.57
C LEU A 25 3.19 4.11 -2.04
N ASP A 26 3.95 3.39 -1.23
CA ASP A 26 3.51 2.17 -0.55
C ASP A 26 3.00 2.53 0.85
N VAL A 27 1.68 2.49 1.03
CA VAL A 27 1.03 2.84 2.29
C VAL A 27 0.88 1.59 3.15
N GLY A 28 1.44 1.65 4.37
CA GLY A 28 1.56 0.51 5.28
C GLY A 28 2.74 -0.40 4.90
N VAL A 29 3.95 0.12 5.08
CA VAL A 29 5.19 -0.60 4.70
C VAL A 29 5.28 -1.98 5.37
N GLY A 30 4.93 -2.09 6.65
CA GLY A 30 4.99 -3.33 7.41
C GLY A 30 6.36 -4.00 7.30
N PHE A 31 6.41 -5.26 6.87
CA PHE A 31 7.65 -6.00 6.61
C PHE A 31 8.43 -5.51 5.37
N GLY A 32 7.84 -4.64 4.54
CA GLY A 32 8.47 -4.13 3.31
C GLY A 32 8.26 -5.00 2.08
N ARG A 33 7.34 -5.95 2.11
CA ARG A 33 7.08 -6.89 1.01
C ARG A 33 6.90 -6.18 -0.32
N TRP A 34 6.06 -5.16 -0.36
CA TRP A 34 5.71 -4.50 -1.62
C TRP A 34 6.86 -3.68 -2.17
N GLY A 35 7.62 -2.98 -1.34
CA GLY A 35 8.82 -2.29 -1.77
C GLY A 35 9.84 -3.23 -2.39
N ILE A 36 10.06 -4.41 -1.78
CA ILE A 36 10.95 -5.46 -2.32
C ILE A 36 10.44 -5.93 -3.69
N LEU A 37 9.15 -6.30 -3.79
CA LEU A 37 8.55 -6.81 -5.02
C LEU A 37 8.54 -5.76 -6.14
N PHE A 38 8.28 -4.50 -5.82
CA PHE A 38 8.33 -3.42 -6.81
C PHE A 38 9.76 -3.23 -7.34
N ARG A 39 10.79 -3.26 -6.48
CA ARG A 39 12.19 -3.23 -6.95
C ARG A 39 12.53 -4.44 -7.81
N GLU A 40 12.17 -5.64 -7.34
CA GLU A 40 12.45 -6.87 -8.07
C GLU A 40 11.87 -6.84 -9.48
N PHE A 41 10.57 -6.53 -9.62
CA PHE A 41 9.88 -6.67 -10.90
C PHE A 41 9.98 -5.45 -11.81
N LEU A 42 10.13 -4.24 -11.28
CA LEU A 42 10.22 -3.03 -12.09
C LEU A 42 11.66 -2.60 -12.39
N GLU A 43 12.61 -2.94 -11.51
CA GLU A 43 14.00 -2.48 -11.66
C GLU A 43 14.93 -3.63 -12.04
N ILE A 44 14.81 -4.79 -11.41
CA ILE A 44 15.71 -5.92 -11.66
C ILE A 44 15.21 -6.74 -12.87
N TRP A 45 14.00 -7.29 -12.78
CA TRP A 45 13.46 -8.18 -13.81
C TRP A 45 13.32 -7.51 -15.18
N ASP A 46 12.73 -6.33 -15.21
CA ASP A 46 12.45 -5.63 -16.47
C ASP A 46 13.66 -4.82 -16.96
N ASN A 47 14.58 -4.40 -16.09
CA ASN A 47 15.65 -3.45 -16.43
C ASN A 47 17.07 -3.89 -16.04
N GLY A 48 17.25 -5.04 -15.40
CA GLY A 48 18.57 -5.61 -15.04
C GLY A 48 19.37 -4.80 -14.03
N ARG A 49 18.75 -3.99 -13.19
CA ARG A 49 19.43 -3.15 -12.20
C ARG A 49 19.64 -3.89 -10.89
N TYR A 50 20.79 -4.55 -10.75
CA TYR A 50 21.12 -5.37 -9.56
C TYR A 50 21.89 -4.63 -8.48
N ASP A 51 22.44 -3.47 -8.79
CA ASP A 51 23.43 -2.75 -7.96
C ASP A 51 22.81 -1.72 -7.00
N GLY A 52 21.50 -1.67 -6.92
CA GLY A 52 20.78 -0.70 -6.06
C GLY A 52 20.70 0.71 -6.62
N ASN A 53 21.19 0.96 -7.85
CA ASN A 53 21.03 2.24 -8.54
C ASN A 53 19.61 2.39 -9.09
N TRP A 54 18.65 2.48 -8.17
CA TRP A 54 17.25 2.56 -8.49
C TRP A 54 16.89 3.84 -9.26
N GLN A 55 16.12 3.70 -10.32
CA GLN A 55 15.67 4.83 -11.14
C GLN A 55 14.27 5.30 -10.73
N ARG A 56 13.46 4.38 -10.21
CA ARG A 56 12.10 4.71 -9.77
C ARG A 56 12.11 5.21 -8.33
N VAL A 57 11.20 6.10 -8.02
CA VAL A 57 10.95 6.51 -6.64
C VAL A 57 9.96 5.55 -6.00
N ILE A 58 10.34 4.91 -4.90
CA ILE A 58 9.45 4.12 -4.06
C ILE A 58 9.56 4.69 -2.65
N ASP A 59 8.51 5.39 -2.23
CA ASP A 59 8.39 5.89 -0.87
C ASP A 59 7.41 5.02 -0.09
N GLY A 60 7.54 5.04 1.24
CA GLY A 60 6.66 4.31 2.13
C GLY A 60 6.04 5.19 3.21
N ILE A 61 4.87 4.81 3.70
CA ILE A 61 4.29 5.35 4.93
C ILE A 61 4.10 4.20 5.91
N GLU A 62 4.54 4.39 7.14
CA GLU A 62 4.34 3.42 8.23
C GLU A 62 4.04 4.17 9.54
N ILE A 63 2.94 3.78 10.20
CA ILE A 63 2.56 4.39 11.47
C ILE A 63 3.29 3.77 12.66
N PHE A 64 3.70 2.49 12.56
CA PHE A 64 4.36 1.76 13.63
C PHE A 64 5.87 1.65 13.40
N PRO A 65 6.69 2.50 14.05
CA PRO A 65 8.14 2.53 13.84
C PRO A 65 8.83 1.19 14.12
N GLY A 66 8.23 0.33 14.97
CA GLY A 66 8.76 -0.99 15.32
C GLY A 66 8.92 -1.95 14.14
N TYR A 67 8.18 -1.74 13.04
CA TYR A 67 8.31 -2.53 11.83
C TYR A 67 9.51 -2.15 10.98
N ILE A 68 9.98 -0.90 11.08
CA ILE A 68 11.05 -0.42 10.22
C ILE A 68 12.40 -0.93 10.68
N LYS A 69 13.15 -1.54 9.76
CA LYS A 69 14.48 -2.10 9.95
C LYS A 69 15.43 -1.54 8.88
N ASP A 70 16.74 -1.73 9.07
CA ASP A 70 17.76 -1.17 8.17
C ASP A 70 17.61 -1.62 6.72
N TYR A 71 17.14 -2.85 6.48
CA TYR A 71 16.95 -3.36 5.12
C TYR A 71 15.88 -2.61 4.32
N HIS A 72 14.90 -1.96 4.98
CA HIS A 72 13.92 -1.15 4.28
C HIS A 72 14.55 0.00 3.51
N ARG A 73 15.62 0.59 4.04
CA ARG A 73 16.37 1.68 3.40
C ARG A 73 17.02 1.30 2.07
N TYR A 74 17.14 0.01 1.82
CA TYR A 74 17.63 -0.47 0.54
C TYR A 74 16.56 -0.43 -0.55
N PHE A 75 15.29 -0.64 -0.17
CA PHE A 75 14.18 -0.74 -1.12
C PHE A 75 13.37 0.56 -1.25
N TYR A 76 13.29 1.36 -0.19
CA TYR A 76 12.55 2.62 -0.19
C TYR A 76 13.50 3.81 -0.30
N ASN A 77 13.08 4.84 -1.07
CA ASN A 77 13.78 6.12 -1.13
C ASN A 77 13.58 6.90 0.17
N GLU A 78 12.32 6.95 0.64
CA GLU A 78 11.95 7.59 1.89
C GLU A 78 10.86 6.78 2.59
N ILE A 79 10.87 6.75 3.92
CA ILE A 79 9.79 6.18 4.74
C ILE A 79 9.32 7.23 5.72
N PHE A 80 8.06 7.64 5.58
CA PHE A 80 7.39 8.58 6.46
C PHE A 80 6.79 7.83 7.65
N LEU A 81 7.29 8.11 8.86
CA LEU A 81 6.80 7.49 10.11
C LEU A 81 5.64 8.32 10.66
N GLU A 82 4.49 8.23 10.03
CA GLU A 82 3.31 9.02 10.37
C GLU A 82 2.01 8.35 9.92
N ASN A 83 0.87 8.91 10.32
CA ASN A 83 -0.43 8.45 9.88
C ASN A 83 -0.65 8.76 8.38
N ALA A 84 -1.10 7.77 7.62
CA ALA A 84 -1.30 7.91 6.17
C ALA A 84 -2.34 8.97 5.79
N LEU A 85 -3.38 9.16 6.62
CA LEU A 85 -4.40 10.17 6.38
C LEU A 85 -3.80 11.59 6.52
N ASP A 86 -3.00 11.80 7.57
CA ASP A 86 -2.32 13.08 7.81
C ASP A 86 -1.29 13.36 6.71
N HIS A 87 -0.50 12.35 6.33
CA HIS A 87 0.45 12.48 5.23
C HIS A 87 -0.23 12.89 3.93
N LEU A 88 -1.23 12.14 3.49
CA LEU A 88 -1.92 12.44 2.23
C LEU A 88 -2.69 13.76 2.27
N GLN A 89 -3.12 14.21 3.44
CA GLN A 89 -3.78 15.51 3.58
C GLN A 89 -2.80 16.67 3.44
N ASN A 90 -1.60 16.55 4.01
CA ASN A 90 -0.64 17.65 4.14
C ASN A 90 0.43 17.67 3.03
N SER A 91 0.77 16.52 2.45
CA SER A 91 1.78 16.42 1.38
C SER A 91 1.24 16.94 0.06
N GLU A 92 2.04 17.70 -0.68
CA GLU A 92 1.75 18.10 -2.07
C GLU A 92 2.32 17.11 -3.11
N LYS A 93 3.08 16.11 -2.66
CA LYS A 93 3.71 15.13 -3.54
C LYS A 93 2.67 14.26 -4.23
N LYS A 94 2.87 14.01 -5.52
CA LYS A 94 2.04 13.14 -6.35
C LYS A 94 2.84 11.94 -6.81
N TYR A 95 2.14 10.84 -7.05
CA TYR A 95 2.75 9.58 -7.46
C TYR A 95 2.02 9.00 -8.68
N ASP A 96 2.72 8.21 -9.49
CA ASP A 96 2.06 7.45 -10.55
C ASP A 96 1.18 6.34 -9.95
N LEU A 97 1.62 5.72 -8.86
CA LEU A 97 0.87 4.70 -8.15
C LEU A 97 0.86 4.97 -6.64
N ILE A 98 -0.32 4.93 -6.03
CA ILE A 98 -0.47 4.79 -4.58
C ILE A 98 -1.00 3.39 -4.31
N HIS A 99 -0.27 2.63 -3.52
CA HIS A 99 -0.57 1.24 -3.17
C HIS A 99 -0.99 1.12 -1.70
N PHE A 100 -2.08 0.39 -1.45
CA PHE A 100 -2.55 0.00 -0.12
C PHE A 100 -2.55 -1.53 -0.04
N GLY A 101 -1.66 -2.07 0.79
CA GLY A 101 -1.53 -3.51 1.00
C GLY A 101 -2.13 -3.94 2.34
N ASP A 102 -3.45 -4.15 2.41
CA ASP A 102 -4.20 -4.48 3.62
C ASP A 102 -3.98 -3.40 4.71
N VAL A 103 -4.48 -2.20 4.46
CA VAL A 103 -4.30 -1.00 5.31
C VAL A 103 -5.62 -0.31 5.64
N ILE A 104 -6.51 -0.21 4.67
CA ILE A 104 -7.71 0.64 4.78
C ILE A 104 -8.66 0.15 5.87
N GLU A 105 -8.70 -1.17 6.12
CA GLU A 105 -9.49 -1.80 7.19
C GLU A 105 -9.06 -1.39 8.60
N HIS A 106 -7.82 -0.91 8.77
CA HIS A 106 -7.31 -0.39 10.05
C HIS A 106 -7.82 1.01 10.39
N PHE A 107 -8.48 1.67 9.45
CA PHE A 107 -9.16 2.95 9.66
C PHE A 107 -10.66 2.76 9.93
N THR A 108 -11.29 3.75 10.56
CA THR A 108 -12.76 3.79 10.56
C THR A 108 -13.28 3.87 9.13
N LYS A 109 -14.53 3.49 8.90
CA LYS A 109 -15.11 3.55 7.55
C LYS A 109 -15.07 4.96 6.94
N VAL A 110 -15.23 5.98 7.77
CA VAL A 110 -15.17 7.39 7.37
C VAL A 110 -13.75 7.76 6.96
N ASP A 111 -12.78 7.47 7.83
CA ASP A 111 -11.38 7.83 7.58
C ASP A 111 -10.79 7.02 6.41
N GLY A 112 -11.10 5.73 6.30
CA GLY A 112 -10.68 4.90 5.16
C GLY A 112 -11.26 5.38 3.83
N THR A 113 -12.53 5.84 3.84
CA THR A 113 -13.12 6.50 2.68
C THR A 113 -12.37 7.78 2.31
N ARG A 114 -12.10 8.62 3.29
CA ARG A 114 -11.35 9.88 3.10
C ARG A 114 -9.94 9.61 2.59
N LEU A 115 -9.29 8.58 3.11
CA LEU A 115 -7.96 8.16 2.68
C LEU A 115 -7.94 7.78 1.19
N ILE A 116 -8.94 7.01 0.73
CA ILE A 116 -9.10 6.67 -0.70
C ILE A 116 -9.30 7.93 -1.55
N GLU A 117 -10.16 8.85 -1.10
CA GLU A 117 -10.43 10.11 -1.82
C GLU A 117 -9.17 10.97 -1.97
N LEU A 118 -8.35 11.07 -0.94
CA LEU A 118 -7.07 11.78 -0.98
C LEU A 118 -6.08 11.07 -1.91
N ALA A 119 -6.00 9.75 -1.85
CA ALA A 119 -5.14 8.98 -2.73
C ALA A 119 -5.52 9.17 -4.21
N LEU A 120 -6.82 9.22 -4.54
CA LEU A 120 -7.30 9.49 -5.90
C LEU A 120 -6.99 10.90 -6.42
N GLN A 121 -6.73 11.86 -5.52
CA GLN A 121 -6.30 13.22 -5.90
C GLN A 121 -4.79 13.32 -6.15
N LYS A 122 -4.00 12.42 -5.54
CA LYS A 122 -2.54 12.46 -5.52
C LYS A 122 -1.88 11.35 -6.34
N GLY A 123 -2.60 10.26 -6.59
CA GLY A 123 -2.16 9.15 -7.43
C GLY A 123 -2.78 9.17 -8.81
N LYS A 124 -1.97 8.96 -9.85
CA LYS A 124 -2.50 8.69 -11.19
C LYS A 124 -3.28 7.37 -11.21
N TYR A 125 -2.78 6.39 -10.47
CA TYR A 125 -3.44 5.12 -10.18
C TYR A 125 -3.45 4.86 -8.68
N VAL A 126 -4.50 4.17 -8.22
CA VAL A 126 -4.62 3.69 -6.84
C VAL A 126 -4.90 2.20 -6.88
N LEU A 127 -4.05 1.40 -6.22
CA LEU A 127 -4.19 -0.04 -6.08
C LEU A 127 -4.46 -0.39 -4.63
N ILE A 128 -5.60 -1.04 -4.38
CA ILE A 128 -6.05 -1.38 -3.03
C ILE A 128 -6.17 -2.89 -2.91
N ASN A 129 -5.46 -3.47 -1.98
CA ASN A 129 -5.70 -4.80 -1.44
C ASN A 129 -6.39 -4.64 -0.10
N ILE A 130 -7.47 -5.38 0.10
CA ILE A 130 -8.28 -5.27 1.31
C ILE A 130 -9.06 -6.56 1.54
N PRO A 131 -9.19 -7.06 2.78
CA PRO A 131 -10.08 -8.16 3.10
C PRO A 131 -11.55 -7.74 2.92
N ILE A 132 -12.32 -8.57 2.23
CA ILE A 132 -13.75 -8.32 1.95
C ILE A 132 -14.61 -9.19 2.85
N GLY A 133 -15.58 -8.53 3.53
CA GLY A 133 -16.55 -9.19 4.39
C GLY A 133 -16.13 -9.29 5.86
N ARG A 134 -17.09 -9.70 6.70
CA ARG A 134 -16.97 -9.64 8.18
C ARG A 134 -16.12 -10.76 8.82
N TYR A 135 -15.61 -11.70 8.04
CA TYR A 135 -14.86 -12.83 8.59
C TYR A 135 -13.38 -12.51 8.89
N TRP A 136 -12.96 -11.30 8.60
CA TRP A 136 -11.57 -10.85 8.74
C TRP A 136 -11.39 -9.91 9.95
N ALA A 137 -12.14 -10.15 11.04
CA ALA A 137 -11.92 -9.42 12.28
C ALA A 137 -10.52 -9.71 12.83
N GLN A 138 -9.83 -8.65 13.23
CA GLN A 138 -8.52 -8.71 13.87
C GLN A 138 -8.45 -7.66 14.97
N ASP A 139 -8.04 -8.08 16.15
CA ASP A 139 -7.78 -7.17 17.26
C ASP A 139 -6.35 -6.62 17.18
N GLY A 140 -6.15 -5.42 17.71
CA GLY A 140 -4.81 -4.90 17.97
C GLY A 140 -4.10 -5.73 19.06
N THR A 141 -2.79 -5.64 19.13
CA THR A 141 -1.99 -6.21 20.21
C THR A 141 -1.54 -5.12 21.19
N GLU A 142 -1.11 -5.50 22.39
CA GLU A 142 -0.53 -4.54 23.35
C GLU A 142 0.69 -3.83 22.77
N ASP A 143 1.48 -4.54 21.96
CA ASP A 143 2.68 -4.00 21.32
C ASP A 143 2.36 -3.15 20.08
N ASN A 144 1.27 -3.44 19.38
CA ASN A 144 0.87 -2.71 18.17
C ASN A 144 -0.65 -2.57 18.05
N PRO A 145 -1.24 -1.50 18.58
CA PRO A 145 -2.68 -1.26 18.51
C PRO A 145 -3.17 -0.92 17.09
N PHE A 146 -2.26 -0.58 16.16
CA PHE A 146 -2.62 -0.23 14.78
C PHE A 146 -2.98 -1.45 13.92
N GLU A 147 -2.78 -2.66 14.41
CA GLU A 147 -3.18 -3.90 13.74
C GLU A 147 -4.69 -4.19 13.84
N GLU A 148 -5.45 -3.42 14.62
CA GLU A 148 -6.90 -3.60 14.77
C GLU A 148 -7.63 -3.30 13.45
N HIS A 149 -8.52 -4.22 13.02
CA HIS A 149 -9.47 -3.97 11.93
C HIS A 149 -10.67 -3.17 12.46
N LYS A 150 -10.68 -1.88 12.20
CA LYS A 150 -11.73 -0.94 12.65
C LYS A 150 -12.91 -0.84 11.71
N SER A 151 -12.80 -1.40 10.51
CA SER A 151 -13.88 -1.35 9.53
C SER A 151 -13.96 -2.60 8.67
N VAL A 152 -15.19 -2.94 8.27
CA VAL A 152 -15.49 -4.03 7.35
C VAL A 152 -15.85 -3.44 5.99
N TRP A 153 -15.27 -4.00 4.92
CA TRP A 153 -15.45 -3.54 3.56
C TRP A 153 -16.12 -4.59 2.68
N TYR A 154 -16.95 -4.13 1.76
CA TYR A 154 -17.64 -4.93 0.75
C TYR A 154 -17.43 -4.35 -0.64
N ASN A 155 -17.58 -5.14 -1.68
CA ASN A 155 -17.42 -4.66 -3.06
C ASN A 155 -18.29 -3.43 -3.36
N ASN A 156 -19.50 -3.35 -2.80
CA ASN A 156 -20.40 -2.23 -3.00
C ASN A 156 -19.90 -0.91 -2.40
N ASP A 157 -19.00 -0.94 -1.42
CA ASP A 157 -18.43 0.28 -0.83
C ASP A 157 -17.57 1.07 -1.84
N PHE A 158 -17.07 0.38 -2.85
CA PHE A 158 -16.21 0.97 -3.88
C PHE A 158 -17.00 1.50 -5.08
N THR A 159 -18.31 1.25 -5.18
CA THR A 159 -19.13 1.66 -6.34
C THR A 159 -19.21 3.18 -6.52
N LYS A 160 -19.00 3.95 -5.45
CA LYS A 160 -18.94 5.42 -5.49
C LYS A 160 -17.64 5.96 -6.11
N PHE A 161 -16.60 5.15 -6.18
CA PHE A 161 -15.34 5.52 -6.81
C PHE A 161 -15.32 5.05 -8.27
N ARG A 162 -14.68 5.82 -9.12
CA ARG A 162 -14.41 5.38 -10.49
C ARG A 162 -13.29 4.37 -10.47
N TYR A 163 -13.57 3.12 -10.78
CA TYR A 163 -12.58 2.05 -10.81
C TYR A 163 -12.60 1.33 -12.16
N HIS A 164 -11.45 0.73 -12.53
CA HIS A 164 -11.30 -0.02 -13.76
C HIS A 164 -11.45 -1.53 -13.57
N LYS A 165 -11.14 -2.04 -12.38
CA LYS A 165 -11.11 -3.48 -12.11
C LYS A 165 -11.27 -3.80 -10.63
N ILE A 166 -12.09 -4.81 -10.34
CA ILE A 166 -12.13 -5.50 -9.05
C ILE A 166 -11.80 -6.98 -9.32
N LYS A 167 -10.94 -7.56 -8.50
CA LYS A 167 -10.61 -8.99 -8.48
C LYS A 167 -10.73 -9.49 -7.05
N THR A 168 -11.47 -10.59 -6.84
CA THR A 168 -11.58 -11.26 -5.55
C THR A 168 -10.70 -12.50 -5.55
N PHE A 169 -9.99 -12.73 -4.45
CA PHE A 169 -9.19 -13.92 -4.17
C PHE A 169 -9.80 -14.63 -2.96
N TYR A 170 -9.81 -15.97 -2.98
CA TYR A 170 -10.41 -16.83 -1.95
C TYR A 170 -9.34 -17.71 -1.30
#